data_a845ef8b53d4c63873b6966df5a1fd28
#
_entry.id   a845ef8b53d4c63873b6966df5a1fd28
#
_cell.length_a   1.000
_cell.length_b   1.000
_cell.length_c   1.000
_cell.angle_alpha   90.00
_cell.angle_beta   90.00
_cell.angle_gamma   90.00
#
_symmetry.space_group_name_H-M   'P 1'
#
loop_
_entity.id
_entity.type
_entity.pdbx_description
1 polymer ?
#
loop_
_entity_poly.entity_id
_entity_poly.type
_entity_poly.pdbx_seq_one_letter_code
_entity_poly.pdbx_strand_id
1 'polypeptide(L)'
;MTQISFADFFNETKKRGAARPVVQTAPAVQSEQVPSRLISIDTARKQFISLFNQTARHLHRWDVFSDFVRLAASELDIARVRTPENAENSRKICARYDADDIRNFHELFRLMVCALEAKFHDFIGSIFMELELGSGGMGQYFTPYSVQSMMARMLVSGIKETVTREGIATISDPACGSAGMIIAYAECLLEADINPSAHLFASCIDIDPVAADMAFIQLSLLGIAAEVVTGNTLTMQFNRVRYTPVYYLNDFEAKLNTQRRLKAMMDFMRDISKAA
;
A
#
# COMPACT_ATOMS: atom_id res chain seq x y z
N MET A 1 -29.12 -6.98 -16.93
CA MET A 1 -27.98 -6.04 -16.95
C MET A 1 -26.95 -6.58 -15.97
N THR A 2 -25.83 -7.10 -16.47
CA THR A 2 -24.78 -7.73 -15.66
C THR A 2 -24.00 -6.63 -14.97
N GLN A 3 -24.10 -6.56 -13.65
CA GLN A 3 -23.39 -5.59 -12.81
C GLN A 3 -21.91 -5.99 -12.82
N ILE A 4 -21.05 -5.18 -13.45
CA ILE A 4 -19.60 -5.35 -13.44
C ILE A 4 -19.12 -4.98 -12.03
N SER A 5 -18.57 -5.95 -11.31
CA SER A 5 -17.97 -5.74 -9.98
C SER A 5 -16.51 -5.34 -10.12
N PHE A 6 -15.97 -4.63 -9.14
CA PHE A 6 -14.55 -4.30 -9.06
C PHE A 6 -13.67 -5.57 -9.12
N ALA A 7 -14.16 -6.70 -8.62
CA ALA A 7 -13.53 -8.02 -8.71
C ALA A 7 -13.42 -8.57 -10.14
N ASP A 8 -14.27 -8.13 -11.08
CA ASP A 8 -14.24 -8.62 -12.46
C ASP A 8 -13.00 -8.13 -13.22
N PHE A 9 -12.44 -6.98 -12.83
CA PHE A 9 -11.20 -6.46 -13.41
C PHE A 9 -10.01 -7.40 -13.18
N PHE A 10 -9.89 -8.00 -11.99
CA PHE A 10 -8.83 -8.96 -11.68
C PHE A 10 -9.09 -10.36 -12.27
N ASN A 11 -10.34 -10.70 -12.60
CA ASN A 11 -10.70 -11.98 -13.20
C ASN A 11 -10.43 -12.03 -14.72
N GLU A 12 -10.51 -10.91 -15.43
CA GLU A 12 -10.16 -10.86 -16.86
C GLU A 12 -8.68 -11.12 -17.11
N THR A 13 -7.79 -10.67 -16.19
CA THR A 13 -6.36 -10.97 -16.27
C THR A 13 -6.04 -12.44 -15.98
N LYS A 14 -6.87 -13.16 -15.21
CA LYS A 14 -6.70 -14.59 -14.92
C LYS A 14 -7.16 -15.54 -16.05
N LYS A 15 -8.10 -15.14 -16.89
CA LYS A 15 -8.58 -15.98 -18.00
C LYS A 15 -7.57 -16.17 -19.14
N ARG A 16 -6.47 -15.40 -19.15
CA ARG A 16 -5.36 -15.57 -20.12
C ARG A 16 -4.26 -16.52 -19.67
N GLY A 17 -4.36 -17.15 -18.51
CA GLY A 17 -3.29 -17.93 -17.88
C GLY A 17 -3.53 -19.41 -17.65
N ALA A 18 -4.42 -20.09 -18.36
CA ALA A 18 -4.67 -21.51 -18.16
C ALA A 18 -4.67 -22.30 -19.46
N ALA A 19 -3.49 -22.68 -19.96
CA ALA A 19 -3.21 -23.92 -20.69
C ALA A 19 -1.68 -24.07 -20.86
N ARG A 20 -1.09 -25.03 -20.15
CA ARG A 20 0.27 -25.51 -20.47
C ARG A 20 0.16 -26.55 -21.59
N PRO A 21 0.82 -26.36 -22.72
CA PRO A 21 1.28 -27.44 -23.54
C PRO A 21 2.79 -27.64 -23.44
N VAL A 22 3.16 -28.87 -23.66
CA VAL A 22 4.48 -29.50 -23.69
C VAL A 22 5.47 -28.71 -24.53
N VAL A 23 6.71 -28.61 -23.99
CA VAL A 23 7.89 -27.98 -24.57
C VAL A 23 8.22 -28.57 -25.94
N GLN A 24 8.14 -27.73 -26.97
CA GLN A 24 8.93 -27.82 -28.19
C GLN A 24 9.72 -26.53 -28.32
N THR A 25 11.04 -26.67 -28.39
CA THR A 25 11.99 -25.58 -28.62
C THR A 25 11.72 -24.90 -29.96
N ALA A 26 11.26 -23.67 -29.95
CA ALA A 26 11.13 -22.80 -31.10
C ALA A 26 11.96 -21.52 -30.92
N PRO A 27 12.42 -20.88 -32.01
CA PRO A 27 13.48 -19.88 -32.02
C PRO A 27 13.09 -18.59 -31.26
N ALA A 28 14.08 -17.90 -30.75
CA ALA A 28 13.98 -16.68 -29.99
C ALA A 28 12.99 -15.68 -30.63
N VAL A 29 11.82 -15.55 -30.06
CA VAL A 29 10.89 -14.47 -30.37
C VAL A 29 11.49 -13.21 -29.73
N GLN A 30 11.87 -12.26 -30.57
CA GLN A 30 12.18 -10.91 -30.13
C GLN A 30 10.97 -10.39 -29.34
N SER A 31 11.21 -10.09 -28.05
CA SER A 31 10.20 -9.44 -27.21
C SER A 31 9.87 -8.07 -27.85
N GLU A 32 8.71 -7.97 -28.50
CA GLU A 32 8.12 -6.68 -28.76
C GLU A 32 7.98 -5.96 -27.41
N GLN A 33 8.83 -4.98 -27.20
CA GLN A 33 8.67 -4.04 -26.11
C GLN A 33 7.33 -3.32 -26.33
N VAL A 34 6.32 -3.71 -25.57
CA VAL A 34 5.11 -2.91 -25.42
C VAL A 34 5.59 -1.55 -24.88
N PRO A 35 5.42 -0.44 -25.63
CA PRO A 35 5.81 0.86 -25.10
C PRO A 35 4.87 1.18 -23.94
N SER A 36 5.29 0.91 -22.72
CA SER A 36 4.69 1.49 -21.53
C SER A 36 4.95 3.00 -21.64
N ARG A 37 3.98 3.77 -22.12
CA ARG A 37 3.96 5.20 -21.91
C ARG A 37 3.82 5.41 -20.41
N LEU A 38 4.93 5.48 -19.71
CA LEU A 38 4.98 5.92 -18.33
C LEU A 38 4.38 7.33 -18.30
N ILE A 39 3.16 7.42 -17.80
CA ILE A 39 2.51 8.72 -17.57
C ILE A 39 3.34 9.37 -16.46
N SER A 40 3.75 10.63 -16.64
CA SER A 40 4.46 11.34 -15.58
C SER A 40 3.56 11.47 -14.35
N ILE A 41 4.16 11.48 -13.15
CA ILE A 41 3.45 11.63 -11.87
C ILE A 41 2.54 12.86 -11.90
N ASP A 42 3.04 13.98 -12.39
CA ASP A 42 2.26 15.23 -12.50
C ASP A 42 1.07 15.09 -13.45
N THR A 43 1.23 14.34 -14.54
CA THR A 43 0.13 14.08 -15.47
C THR A 43 -0.91 13.17 -14.81
N ALA A 44 -0.48 12.08 -14.16
CA ALA A 44 -1.37 11.19 -13.45
C ALA A 44 -2.14 11.94 -12.34
N ARG A 45 -1.47 12.80 -11.59
CA ARG A 45 -2.07 13.63 -10.54
C ARG A 45 -3.12 14.58 -11.08
N LYS A 46 -2.82 15.34 -12.14
CA LYS A 46 -3.77 16.25 -12.78
C LYS A 46 -4.99 15.52 -13.34
N GLN A 47 -4.78 14.37 -13.98
CA GLN A 47 -5.86 13.54 -14.50
C GLN A 47 -6.71 12.96 -13.37
N PHE A 48 -6.08 12.50 -12.29
CA PHE A 48 -6.79 11.99 -11.12
C PHE A 48 -7.72 13.06 -10.52
N ILE A 49 -7.20 14.25 -10.24
CA ILE A 49 -7.96 15.36 -9.66
C ILE A 49 -9.10 15.77 -10.59
N SER A 50 -8.83 15.91 -11.89
CA SER A 50 -9.85 16.26 -12.87
C SER A 50 -10.98 15.23 -12.92
N LEU A 51 -10.64 13.94 -12.98
CA LEU A 51 -11.60 12.85 -13.02
C LEU A 51 -12.38 12.73 -11.69
N PHE A 52 -11.68 12.82 -10.56
CA PHE A 52 -12.31 12.82 -9.24
C PHE A 52 -13.36 13.92 -9.11
N ASN A 53 -13.06 15.15 -9.54
CA ASN A 53 -13.98 16.27 -9.50
C ASN A 53 -15.20 16.10 -10.42
N GLN A 54 -15.15 15.18 -11.39
CA GLN A 54 -16.26 14.86 -12.27
C GLN A 54 -17.11 13.68 -11.77
N THR A 55 -16.56 12.86 -10.89
CA THR A 55 -17.20 11.64 -10.37
C THR A 55 -18.22 11.98 -9.29
N ALA A 56 -19.43 11.46 -9.40
CA ALA A 56 -20.52 11.57 -8.41
C ALA A 56 -20.68 12.98 -7.81
N ARG A 57 -20.82 14.00 -8.67
CA ARG A 57 -20.86 15.42 -8.26
C ARG A 57 -21.96 15.76 -7.27
N HIS A 58 -23.00 14.95 -7.22
CA HIS A 58 -24.15 15.11 -6.32
C HIS A 58 -23.86 14.66 -4.88
N LEU A 59 -22.73 13.97 -4.64
CA LEU A 59 -22.30 13.51 -3.34
C LEU A 59 -21.25 14.43 -2.74
N HIS A 60 -21.13 14.42 -1.41
CA HIS A 60 -20.06 15.14 -0.72
C HIS A 60 -18.69 14.58 -1.10
N ARG A 61 -17.70 15.45 -1.39
CA ARG A 61 -16.38 15.04 -1.89
C ARG A 61 -15.65 14.09 -0.95
N TRP A 62 -15.77 14.33 0.36
CA TRP A 62 -15.23 13.43 1.38
C TRP A 62 -15.81 12.01 1.28
N ASP A 63 -17.12 11.89 1.09
CA ASP A 63 -17.77 10.58 0.99
C ASP A 63 -17.31 9.83 -0.25
N VAL A 64 -17.21 10.52 -1.39
CA VAL A 64 -16.71 9.92 -2.65
C VAL A 64 -15.28 9.44 -2.50
N PHE A 65 -14.41 10.24 -1.88
CA PHE A 65 -13.02 9.86 -1.64
C PHE A 65 -12.90 8.68 -0.66
N SER A 66 -13.62 8.76 0.46
CA SER A 66 -13.64 7.70 1.47
C SER A 66 -14.15 6.38 0.90
N ASP A 67 -15.20 6.41 0.07
CA ASP A 67 -15.75 5.21 -0.57
C ASP A 67 -14.78 4.64 -1.63
N PHE A 68 -14.14 5.50 -2.43
CA PHE A 68 -13.10 5.08 -3.36
C PHE A 68 -11.95 4.37 -2.65
N VAL A 69 -11.42 4.99 -1.58
CA VAL A 69 -10.31 4.43 -0.78
C VAL A 69 -10.71 3.11 -0.13
N ARG A 70 -11.91 3.02 0.46
CA ARG A 70 -12.43 1.78 1.07
C ARG A 70 -12.57 0.66 0.05
N LEU A 71 -13.12 0.94 -1.13
CA LEU A 71 -13.25 -0.05 -2.21
C LEU A 71 -11.87 -0.54 -2.67
N ALA A 72 -10.94 0.37 -2.94
CA ALA A 72 -9.59 0.00 -3.38
C ALA A 72 -8.84 -0.83 -2.31
N ALA A 73 -8.94 -0.45 -1.04
CA ALA A 73 -8.35 -1.21 0.06
C ALA A 73 -8.98 -2.60 0.22
N SER A 74 -10.30 -2.70 0.01
CA SER A 74 -11.06 -3.95 0.10
C SER A 74 -10.61 -4.97 -0.96
N GLU A 75 -10.36 -4.53 -2.19
CA GLU A 75 -9.91 -5.39 -3.29
C GLU A 75 -8.45 -5.85 -3.15
N LEU A 76 -7.61 -5.05 -2.49
CA LEU A 76 -6.21 -5.40 -2.23
C LEU A 76 -6.03 -6.29 -0.99
N ASP A 77 -7.04 -6.42 -0.13
CA ASP A 77 -6.98 -7.27 1.07
C ASP A 77 -7.19 -8.75 0.70
N ILE A 78 -6.13 -9.40 0.25
CA ILE A 78 -6.17 -10.79 -0.23
C ILE A 78 -6.67 -11.80 0.83
N ALA A 79 -6.55 -11.46 2.11
CA ALA A 79 -7.05 -12.29 3.20
C ALA A 79 -8.58 -12.23 3.32
N ARG A 80 -9.20 -11.11 2.90
CA ARG A 80 -10.63 -10.85 3.12
C ARG A 80 -11.44 -10.61 1.85
N VAL A 81 -10.82 -10.39 0.71
CA VAL A 81 -11.48 -10.02 -0.56
C VAL A 81 -12.62 -10.99 -0.93
N ARG A 82 -12.52 -12.26 -0.55
CA ARG A 82 -13.53 -13.28 -0.85
C ARG A 82 -14.51 -13.54 0.29
N THR A 83 -14.43 -12.80 1.39
CA THR A 83 -15.38 -13.01 2.50
C THR A 83 -16.75 -12.43 2.16
N PRO A 84 -17.86 -13.09 2.59
CA PRO A 84 -19.20 -12.56 2.35
C PRO A 84 -19.41 -11.17 2.91
N GLU A 85 -18.82 -10.87 4.06
CA GLU A 85 -18.88 -9.55 4.71
C GLU A 85 -18.25 -8.48 3.83
N ASN A 86 -17.03 -8.72 3.31
CA ASN A 86 -16.34 -7.78 2.45
C ASN A 86 -17.11 -7.53 1.14
N ALA A 87 -17.62 -8.60 0.52
CA ALA A 87 -18.44 -8.50 -0.69
C ALA A 87 -19.72 -7.70 -0.45
N GLU A 88 -20.38 -7.88 0.69
CA GLU A 88 -21.59 -7.14 1.04
C GLU A 88 -21.28 -5.66 1.30
N ASN A 89 -20.18 -5.34 1.99
CA ASN A 89 -19.77 -3.97 2.23
C ASN A 89 -19.42 -3.25 0.92
N SER A 90 -18.67 -3.89 0.04
CA SER A 90 -18.37 -3.35 -1.30
C SER A 90 -19.64 -3.12 -2.12
N ARG A 91 -20.60 -4.06 -2.08
CA ARG A 91 -21.87 -3.92 -2.77
C ARG A 91 -22.69 -2.72 -2.27
N LYS A 92 -22.73 -2.52 -0.95
CA LYS A 92 -23.44 -1.37 -0.33
C LYS A 92 -22.82 -0.05 -0.77
N ILE A 93 -21.51 0.04 -0.84
CA ILE A 93 -20.83 1.23 -1.34
C ILE A 93 -21.17 1.45 -2.81
N CYS A 94 -20.97 0.43 -3.67
CA CYS A 94 -21.22 0.53 -5.11
C CYS A 94 -22.67 0.90 -5.45
N ALA A 95 -23.66 0.51 -4.62
CA ALA A 95 -25.06 0.85 -4.83
C ALA A 95 -25.37 2.36 -4.74
N ARG A 96 -24.44 3.17 -4.25
CA ARG A 96 -24.56 4.64 -4.17
C ARG A 96 -24.17 5.34 -5.46
N TYR A 97 -23.57 4.62 -6.41
CA TYR A 97 -22.92 5.14 -7.60
C TYR A 97 -23.55 4.56 -8.87
N ASP A 98 -23.58 5.34 -9.93
CA ASP A 98 -23.97 4.82 -11.24
C ASP A 98 -22.82 4.07 -11.94
N ALA A 99 -23.09 3.50 -13.11
CA ALA A 99 -22.10 2.71 -13.84
C ALA A 99 -20.92 3.57 -14.35
N ASP A 100 -21.14 4.85 -14.61
CA ASP A 100 -20.09 5.77 -15.06
C ASP A 100 -19.18 6.14 -13.91
N ASP A 101 -19.73 6.40 -12.74
CA ASP A 101 -18.96 6.67 -11.51
C ASP A 101 -18.09 5.47 -11.12
N ILE A 102 -18.61 4.24 -11.22
CA ILE A 102 -17.82 3.03 -10.97
C ILE A 102 -16.68 2.88 -11.99
N ARG A 103 -16.92 3.19 -13.28
CA ARG A 103 -15.82 3.23 -14.28
C ARG A 103 -14.78 4.28 -13.93
N ASN A 104 -15.20 5.43 -13.46
CA ASN A 104 -14.31 6.48 -12.98
C ASN A 104 -13.46 6.01 -11.79
N PHE A 105 -14.01 5.25 -10.84
CA PHE A 105 -13.24 4.66 -9.74
C PHE A 105 -12.16 3.69 -10.25
N HIS A 106 -12.45 2.88 -11.25
CA HIS A 106 -11.44 2.02 -11.88
C HIS A 106 -10.32 2.84 -12.52
N GLU A 107 -10.67 3.91 -13.21
CA GLU A 107 -9.68 4.77 -13.85
C GLU A 107 -8.85 5.57 -12.84
N LEU A 108 -9.46 6.05 -11.74
CA LEU A 108 -8.74 6.66 -10.62
C LEU A 108 -7.72 5.68 -10.01
N PHE A 109 -8.13 4.42 -9.81
CA PHE A 109 -7.23 3.39 -9.33
C PHE A 109 -6.08 3.12 -10.30
N ARG A 110 -6.36 3.03 -11.62
CA ARG A 110 -5.35 2.87 -12.66
C ARG A 110 -4.34 4.02 -12.66
N LEU A 111 -4.79 5.27 -12.55
CA LEU A 111 -3.94 6.46 -12.48
C LEU A 111 -3.03 6.43 -11.25
N MET A 112 -3.54 6.00 -10.11
CA MET A 112 -2.75 5.82 -8.88
C MET A 112 -1.67 4.75 -9.07
N VAL A 113 -1.99 3.59 -9.64
CA VAL A 113 -1.02 2.54 -9.96
C VAL A 113 0.08 3.08 -10.85
N CYS A 114 -0.26 3.74 -11.98
CA CYS A 114 0.72 4.32 -12.89
C CYS A 114 1.64 5.34 -12.21
N ALA A 115 1.12 6.16 -11.30
CA ALA A 115 1.92 7.14 -10.56
C ALA A 115 2.90 6.46 -9.60
N LEU A 116 2.47 5.43 -8.87
CA LEU A 116 3.30 4.70 -7.91
C LEU A 116 4.34 3.81 -8.60
N GLU A 117 4.05 3.28 -9.80
CA GLU A 117 5.04 2.57 -10.62
C GLU A 117 6.18 3.47 -11.10
N ALA A 118 5.88 4.75 -11.35
CA ALA A 118 6.88 5.69 -11.86
C ALA A 118 7.94 6.05 -10.81
N LYS A 119 7.56 6.16 -9.55
CA LYS A 119 8.46 6.51 -8.43
C LYS A 119 7.79 6.24 -7.09
N PHE A 120 8.59 5.89 -6.08
CA PHE A 120 8.17 5.88 -4.68
C PHE A 120 7.86 7.31 -4.21
N HIS A 121 6.63 7.56 -3.81
CA HIS A 121 6.17 8.84 -3.27
C HIS A 121 4.79 8.68 -2.62
N ASP A 122 4.40 9.63 -1.77
CA ASP A 122 3.06 9.66 -1.17
C ASP A 122 2.05 10.29 -2.14
N PHE A 123 1.56 9.47 -3.09
CA PHE A 123 0.63 9.94 -4.12
C PHE A 123 -0.73 10.31 -3.53
N ILE A 124 -1.39 9.37 -2.83
CA ILE A 124 -2.77 9.59 -2.37
C ILE A 124 -2.86 10.57 -1.21
N GLY A 125 -1.83 10.63 -0.33
CA GLY A 125 -1.75 11.66 0.69
C GLY A 125 -1.59 13.06 0.10
N SER A 126 -0.80 13.20 -0.98
CA SER A 126 -0.67 14.47 -1.69
C SER A 126 -1.98 14.90 -2.38
N ILE A 127 -2.73 13.95 -2.96
CA ILE A 127 -4.06 14.19 -3.54
C ILE A 127 -5.06 14.64 -2.45
N PHE A 128 -5.06 13.93 -1.32
CA PHE A 128 -5.91 14.26 -0.17
C PHE A 128 -5.73 15.69 0.31
N MET A 129 -4.46 16.12 0.43
CA MET A 129 -4.12 17.49 0.84
C MET A 129 -4.50 18.53 -0.23
N GLU A 130 -4.29 18.24 -1.51
CA GLU A 130 -4.62 19.16 -2.60
C GLU A 130 -6.13 19.35 -2.78
N LEU A 131 -6.91 18.28 -2.55
CA LEU A 131 -8.38 18.35 -2.59
C LEU A 131 -9.00 18.95 -1.32
N GLU A 132 -8.15 19.35 -0.35
CA GLU A 132 -8.59 19.93 0.95
C GLU A 132 -9.63 19.05 1.66
N LEU A 133 -9.48 17.73 1.55
CA LEU A 133 -10.42 16.77 2.11
C LEU A 133 -10.27 16.60 3.63
N GLY A 134 -9.18 17.10 4.22
CA GLY A 134 -8.97 17.11 5.66
C GLY A 134 -10.00 17.99 6.35
N SER A 135 -10.68 17.44 7.35
CA SER A 135 -11.56 18.26 8.18
C SER A 135 -10.72 19.22 9.02
N GLY A 136 -10.90 20.53 8.83
CA GLY A 136 -10.25 21.54 9.68
C GLY A 136 -10.54 21.39 11.19
N GLY A 137 -11.55 20.58 11.55
CA GLY A 137 -11.89 20.23 12.92
C GLY A 137 -11.08 19.07 13.52
N MET A 138 -10.48 18.19 12.71
CA MET A 138 -9.65 17.08 13.19
C MET A 138 -8.14 17.33 13.07
N GLY A 139 -7.72 18.46 12.45
CA GLY A 139 -6.30 18.82 12.36
C GLY A 139 -5.44 17.82 11.59
N GLN A 140 -6.02 17.11 10.62
CA GLN A 140 -5.29 16.15 9.79
C GLN A 140 -4.43 16.89 8.77
N TYR A 141 -3.15 17.01 9.08
CA TYR A 141 -2.15 17.54 8.15
C TYR A 141 -1.10 16.47 7.91
N PHE A 142 -0.97 16.04 6.65
CA PHE A 142 0.12 15.15 6.29
C PHE A 142 1.41 15.94 6.12
N THR A 143 2.49 15.39 6.66
CA THR A 143 3.82 15.97 6.54
C THR A 143 4.23 16.01 5.06
N PRO A 144 4.73 17.14 4.52
CA PRO A 144 5.20 17.20 3.14
C PRO A 144 6.25 16.12 2.84
N TYR A 145 6.17 15.48 1.67
CA TYR A 145 7.04 14.35 1.32
C TYR A 145 8.54 14.69 1.37
N SER A 146 8.92 15.93 1.03
CA SER A 146 10.30 16.40 1.15
C SER A 146 10.84 16.34 2.58
N VAL A 147 10.00 16.63 3.58
CA VAL A 147 10.35 16.54 4.99
C VAL A 147 10.43 15.06 5.42
N GLN A 148 9.47 14.25 4.99
CA GLN A 148 9.48 12.79 5.23
C GLN A 148 10.75 12.14 4.66
N SER A 149 11.13 12.49 3.42
CA SER A 149 12.35 12.00 2.78
C SER A 149 13.62 12.42 3.54
N MET A 150 13.67 13.65 4.02
CA MET A 150 14.78 14.11 4.86
C MET A 150 14.88 13.30 6.17
N MET A 151 13.78 13.09 6.87
CA MET A 151 13.72 12.29 8.10
C MET A 151 14.12 10.83 7.85
N ALA A 152 13.62 10.24 6.77
CA ALA A 152 13.94 8.87 6.37
C ALA A 152 15.45 8.69 6.15
N ARG A 153 16.11 9.63 5.46
CA ARG A 153 17.56 9.60 5.24
C ARG A 153 18.37 9.63 6.55
N MET A 154 17.86 10.24 7.61
CA MET A 154 18.50 10.21 8.93
C MET A 154 18.39 8.84 9.60
N LEU A 155 17.35 8.06 9.28
CA LEU A 155 17.06 6.77 9.90
C LEU A 155 17.77 5.57 9.23
N VAL A 156 18.23 5.71 7.98
CA VAL A 156 18.80 4.57 7.23
C VAL A 156 20.28 4.32 7.49
N SER A 157 20.92 5.09 8.41
CA SER A 157 22.32 4.84 8.78
C SER A 157 22.50 3.43 9.33
N GLY A 158 23.47 2.67 8.81
CA GLY A 158 23.74 1.29 9.25
C GLY A 158 22.71 0.25 8.79
N ILE A 159 21.85 0.59 7.84
CA ILE A 159 20.78 -0.31 7.40
C ILE A 159 21.29 -1.57 6.67
N LYS A 160 22.38 -1.45 5.91
CA LYS A 160 22.99 -2.61 5.21
C LYS A 160 23.49 -3.65 6.21
N GLU A 161 24.14 -3.22 7.26
CA GLU A 161 24.63 -4.07 8.34
C GLU A 161 23.48 -4.73 9.09
N THR A 162 22.39 -3.97 9.34
CA THR A 162 21.19 -4.50 9.97
C THR A 162 20.55 -5.59 9.12
N VAL A 163 20.33 -5.34 7.84
CA VAL A 163 19.73 -6.33 6.93
C VAL A 163 20.64 -7.55 6.75
N THR A 164 21.96 -7.35 6.68
CA THR A 164 22.92 -8.46 6.60
C THR A 164 22.88 -9.35 7.85
N ARG A 165 22.76 -8.74 9.04
CA ARG A 165 22.76 -9.46 10.32
C ARG A 165 21.39 -10.09 10.63
N GLU A 166 20.30 -9.40 10.37
CA GLU A 166 18.96 -9.76 10.84
C GLU A 166 18.04 -10.28 9.71
N GLY A 167 18.47 -10.15 8.45
CA GLY A 167 17.72 -10.54 7.26
C GLY A 167 16.66 -9.55 6.83
N ILE A 168 16.09 -8.78 7.79
CA ILE A 168 15.08 -7.76 7.55
C ILE A 168 15.31 -6.52 8.42
N ALA A 169 14.87 -5.37 7.90
CA ALA A 169 14.70 -4.13 8.67
C ALA A 169 13.24 -4.00 9.10
N THR A 170 13.01 -3.46 10.29
CA THR A 170 11.67 -3.16 10.79
C THR A 170 11.54 -1.68 11.11
N ILE A 171 10.41 -1.09 10.75
CA ILE A 171 10.06 0.30 11.08
C ILE A 171 8.64 0.37 11.62
N SER A 172 8.38 1.29 12.54
CA SER A 172 7.04 1.51 13.08
C SER A 172 6.67 2.99 13.01
N ASP A 173 5.45 3.26 12.59
CA ASP A 173 4.84 4.59 12.59
C ASP A 173 3.49 4.53 13.30
N PRO A 174 3.38 5.07 14.52
CA PRO A 174 2.17 4.99 15.34
C PRO A 174 1.09 6.02 14.98
N ALA A 175 1.32 6.87 13.97
CA ALA A 175 0.38 7.86 13.44
C ALA A 175 0.65 8.06 11.94
N CYS A 176 0.55 6.95 11.18
CA CYS A 176 1.16 6.82 9.86
C CYS A 176 0.51 7.66 8.75
N GLY A 177 -0.71 8.18 8.96
CA GLY A 177 -1.42 8.87 7.90
C GLY A 177 -1.57 7.97 6.65
N SER A 178 -1.16 8.50 5.50
CA SER A 178 -1.07 7.76 4.23
C SER A 178 0.18 6.87 4.08
N ALA A 179 0.98 6.70 5.13
CA ALA A 179 2.27 5.99 5.18
C ALA A 179 3.43 6.67 4.41
N GLY A 180 3.36 7.97 4.18
CA GLY A 180 4.39 8.68 3.41
C GLY A 180 5.79 8.55 4.01
N MET A 181 5.92 8.49 5.35
CA MET A 181 7.21 8.27 6.04
C MET A 181 7.79 6.89 5.74
N ILE A 182 6.94 5.86 5.73
CA ILE A 182 7.34 4.49 5.40
C ILE A 182 7.77 4.38 3.93
N ILE A 183 7.03 5.06 3.04
CA ILE A 183 7.35 5.11 1.61
C ILE A 183 8.70 5.79 1.38
N ALA A 184 8.95 6.91 2.04
CA ALA A 184 10.24 7.61 1.98
C ALA A 184 11.39 6.77 2.52
N TYR A 185 11.16 6.00 3.60
CA TYR A 185 12.15 5.07 4.13
C TYR A 185 12.45 3.93 3.15
N ALA A 186 11.41 3.36 2.51
CA ALA A 186 11.58 2.33 1.48
C ALA A 186 12.33 2.86 0.24
N GLU A 187 12.10 4.12 -0.17
CA GLU A 187 12.88 4.79 -1.22
C GLU A 187 14.38 4.84 -0.85
N CYS A 188 14.70 5.19 0.40
CA CYS A 188 16.09 5.19 0.87
C CYS A 188 16.74 3.79 0.89
N LEU A 189 15.95 2.72 1.13
CA LEU A 189 16.46 1.36 1.01
C LEU A 189 16.83 1.03 -0.44
N LEU A 190 15.98 1.41 -1.41
CA LEU A 190 16.28 1.24 -2.83
C LEU A 190 17.55 1.98 -3.24
N GLU A 191 17.74 3.24 -2.78
CA GLU A 191 18.96 4.01 -2.99
C GLU A 191 20.20 3.33 -2.40
N ALA A 192 20.01 2.50 -1.37
CA ALA A 192 21.06 1.68 -0.75
C ALA A 192 21.20 0.28 -1.37
N ASP A 193 20.58 0.00 -2.53
CA ASP A 193 20.54 -1.30 -3.20
C ASP A 193 19.90 -2.42 -2.36
N ILE A 194 18.99 -2.08 -1.47
CA ILE A 194 18.21 -3.03 -0.67
C ILE A 194 16.77 -3.06 -1.21
N ASN A 195 16.29 -4.26 -1.57
CA ASN A 195 14.92 -4.44 -2.04
C ASN A 195 13.92 -4.40 -0.85
N PRO A 196 13.06 -3.36 -0.73
CA PRO A 196 12.09 -3.27 0.37
C PRO A 196 11.12 -4.44 0.43
N SER A 197 10.71 -4.99 -0.74
CA SER A 197 9.78 -6.13 -0.78
C SER A 197 10.34 -7.40 -0.15
N ALA A 198 11.67 -7.52 -0.09
CA ALA A 198 12.34 -8.67 0.51
C ALA A 198 12.79 -8.41 1.96
N HIS A 199 13.11 -7.16 2.28
CA HIS A 199 13.89 -6.84 3.49
C HIS A 199 13.27 -5.78 4.40
N LEU A 200 12.10 -5.21 4.08
CA LEU A 200 11.43 -4.24 4.93
C LEU A 200 10.10 -4.77 5.45
N PHE A 201 9.90 -4.68 6.77
CA PHE A 201 8.58 -4.83 7.39
C PHE A 201 8.21 -3.53 8.12
N ALA A 202 7.00 -3.03 7.84
CA ALA A 202 6.45 -1.84 8.48
C ALA A 202 5.26 -2.17 9.39
N SER A 203 5.21 -1.55 10.57
CA SER A 203 4.03 -1.54 11.44
C SER A 203 3.46 -0.13 11.45
N CYS A 204 2.27 0.04 10.89
CA CYS A 204 1.59 1.30 10.66
C CYS A 204 0.32 1.35 11.48
N ILE A 205 0.11 2.40 12.26
CA ILE A 205 -1.12 2.59 13.03
C ILE A 205 -1.68 3.97 12.71
N ASP A 206 -2.99 4.05 12.47
CA ASP A 206 -3.69 5.34 12.41
C ASP A 206 -5.08 5.24 13.03
N ILE A 207 -5.52 6.31 13.68
CA ILE A 207 -6.84 6.37 14.30
C ILE A 207 -7.94 6.56 13.25
N ASP A 208 -7.63 7.24 12.14
CA ASP A 208 -8.55 7.45 11.04
C ASP A 208 -8.58 6.24 10.10
N PRO A 209 -9.75 5.57 9.96
CA PRO A 209 -9.88 4.44 9.05
C PRO A 209 -9.53 4.76 7.59
N VAL A 210 -9.78 6.00 7.12
CA VAL A 210 -9.49 6.40 5.74
C VAL A 210 -7.99 6.57 5.55
N ALA A 211 -7.29 7.18 6.50
CA ALA A 211 -5.84 7.30 6.49
C ALA A 211 -5.17 5.91 6.51
N ALA A 212 -5.63 5.00 7.38
CA ALA A 212 -5.15 3.62 7.41
C ALA A 212 -5.42 2.87 6.11
N ASP A 213 -6.56 3.11 5.45
CA ASP A 213 -6.87 2.53 4.14
C ASP A 213 -5.96 3.10 3.03
N MET A 214 -5.66 4.40 3.04
CA MET A 214 -4.67 5.01 2.14
C MET A 214 -3.28 4.39 2.31
N ALA A 215 -2.82 4.24 3.56
CA ALA A 215 -1.56 3.58 3.88
C ALA A 215 -1.54 2.15 3.35
N PHE A 216 -2.58 1.37 3.61
CA PHE A 216 -2.68 -0.01 3.15
C PHE A 216 -2.61 -0.13 1.63
N ILE A 217 -3.31 0.73 0.88
CA ILE A 217 -3.29 0.76 -0.58
C ILE A 217 -1.88 1.03 -1.10
N GLN A 218 -1.26 2.13 -0.65
CA GLN A 218 0.05 2.54 -1.16
C GLN A 218 1.13 1.50 -0.87
N LEU A 219 1.19 1.00 0.38
CA LEU A 219 2.16 -0.03 0.76
C LEU A 219 1.94 -1.34 0.00
N SER A 220 0.68 -1.71 -0.27
CA SER A 220 0.35 -2.89 -1.09
C SER A 220 0.83 -2.74 -2.52
N LEU A 221 0.56 -1.60 -3.16
CA LEU A 221 0.94 -1.33 -4.56
C LEU A 221 2.46 -1.15 -4.73
N LEU A 222 3.14 -0.57 -3.75
CA LEU A 222 4.60 -0.43 -3.73
C LEU A 222 5.34 -1.71 -3.34
N GLY A 223 4.61 -2.78 -3.05
CA GLY A 223 5.22 -4.07 -2.69
C GLY A 223 5.93 -4.05 -1.34
N ILE A 224 5.49 -3.26 -0.37
CA ILE A 224 6.06 -3.17 0.97
C ILE A 224 5.28 -4.08 1.92
N ALA A 225 5.98 -4.99 2.61
CA ALA A 225 5.34 -5.80 3.63
C ALA A 225 5.02 -4.97 4.86
N ALA A 226 3.74 -4.90 5.23
CA ALA A 226 3.28 -4.10 6.35
C ALA A 226 2.08 -4.73 7.07
N GLU A 227 2.04 -4.44 8.37
CA GLU A 227 0.86 -4.50 9.21
C GLU A 227 0.26 -3.10 9.30
N VAL A 228 -0.99 -2.95 8.90
CA VAL A 228 -1.72 -1.68 8.99
C VAL A 228 -2.90 -1.82 9.94
N VAL A 229 -2.84 -1.07 11.02
CA VAL A 229 -3.77 -1.11 12.14
C VAL A 229 -4.60 0.16 12.16
N THR A 230 -5.92 0.00 12.19
CA THR A 230 -6.82 1.11 12.51
C THR A 230 -7.07 1.11 14.01
N GLY A 231 -6.66 2.16 14.72
CA GLY A 231 -6.82 2.23 16.16
C GLY A 231 -6.10 3.41 16.79
N ASN A 232 -6.33 3.57 18.07
CA ASN A 232 -5.74 4.65 18.87
C ASN A 232 -4.48 4.13 19.60
N THR A 233 -3.32 4.59 19.19
CA THR A 233 -2.02 4.21 19.77
C THR A 233 -1.87 4.63 21.23
N LEU A 234 -2.46 5.76 21.63
CA LEU A 234 -2.35 6.27 23.01
C LEU A 234 -3.16 5.45 23.99
N THR A 235 -4.36 4.98 23.58
CA THR A 235 -5.22 4.12 24.41
C THR A 235 -4.99 2.64 24.18
N MET A 236 -4.17 2.27 23.19
CA MET A 236 -3.93 0.88 22.76
C MET A 236 -5.22 0.13 22.36
N GLN A 237 -6.21 0.86 21.86
CA GLN A 237 -7.45 0.29 21.36
C GLN A 237 -7.38 0.14 19.83
N PHE A 238 -7.34 -1.10 19.38
CA PHE A 238 -7.19 -1.45 17.98
C PHE A 238 -8.48 -2.09 17.45
N ASN A 239 -9.00 -1.55 16.34
CA ASN A 239 -10.29 -1.96 15.79
C ASN A 239 -10.13 -2.93 14.61
N ARG A 240 -9.07 -2.77 13.82
CA ARG A 240 -8.85 -3.56 12.60
C ARG A 240 -7.35 -3.68 12.32
N VAL A 241 -6.93 -4.88 11.94
CA VAL A 241 -5.56 -5.18 11.49
C VAL A 241 -5.63 -5.77 10.09
N ARG A 242 -4.77 -5.30 9.19
CA ARG A 242 -4.58 -5.85 7.85
C ARG A 242 -3.11 -5.99 7.54
N TYR A 243 -2.77 -7.01 6.75
CA TYR A 243 -1.43 -7.23 6.23
C TYR A 243 -1.43 -7.04 4.72
N THR A 244 -0.43 -6.32 4.20
CA THR A 244 -0.29 -6.12 2.75
C THR A 244 -0.03 -7.44 2.03
N PRO A 245 -0.36 -7.58 0.72
CA PRO A 245 -0.17 -8.83 -0.02
C PRO A 245 1.25 -9.39 0.07
N VAL A 246 2.27 -8.54 0.05
CA VAL A 246 3.69 -8.95 0.12
C VAL A 246 4.05 -9.61 1.45
N TYR A 247 3.36 -9.26 2.55
CA TYR A 247 3.53 -9.96 3.83
C TYR A 247 3.33 -11.47 3.69
N TYR A 248 2.28 -11.89 2.99
CA TYR A 248 1.96 -13.29 2.75
C TYR A 248 2.83 -13.90 1.65
N LEU A 249 3.04 -13.17 0.54
CA LEU A 249 3.77 -13.69 -0.64
C LEU A 249 5.25 -13.95 -0.36
N ASN A 250 5.86 -13.15 0.52
CA ASN A 250 7.29 -13.24 0.86
C ASN A 250 7.52 -13.82 2.26
N ASP A 251 6.51 -14.45 2.86
CA ASP A 251 6.58 -15.15 4.15
C ASP A 251 7.20 -14.31 5.28
N PHE A 252 6.71 -13.08 5.43
CA PHE A 252 7.22 -12.19 6.47
C PHE A 252 6.91 -12.67 7.88
N GLU A 253 5.90 -13.49 8.09
CA GLU A 253 5.63 -14.11 9.38
C GLU A 253 6.81 -14.97 9.84
N ALA A 254 7.32 -15.84 8.98
CA ALA A 254 8.49 -16.68 9.29
C ALA A 254 9.75 -15.83 9.49
N LYS A 255 9.97 -14.79 8.67
CA LYS A 255 11.10 -13.87 8.81
C LYS A 255 11.10 -13.15 10.15
N LEU A 256 9.95 -12.58 10.55
CA LEU A 256 9.79 -11.91 11.84
C LEU A 256 9.99 -12.85 13.02
N ASN A 257 9.46 -14.06 12.94
CA ASN A 257 9.65 -15.07 13.97
C ASN A 257 11.12 -15.48 14.10
N THR A 258 11.82 -15.61 12.98
CA THR A 258 13.27 -15.91 12.96
C THR A 258 14.07 -14.76 13.59
N GLN A 259 13.78 -13.51 13.22
CA GLN A 259 14.42 -12.34 13.81
C GLN A 259 14.21 -12.26 15.33
N ARG A 260 12.97 -12.49 15.80
CA ARG A 260 12.65 -12.50 17.24
C ARG A 260 13.45 -13.58 17.99
N ARG A 261 13.55 -14.79 17.43
CA ARG A 261 14.34 -15.91 18.03
C ARG A 261 15.82 -15.57 18.09
N LEU A 262 16.40 -15.04 17.00
CA LEU A 262 17.80 -14.64 16.97
C LEU A 262 18.09 -13.54 17.99
N LYS A 263 17.23 -12.54 18.11
CA LYS A 263 17.35 -11.47 19.09
C LYS A 263 17.32 -12.02 20.51
N ALA A 264 16.35 -12.87 20.83
CA ALA A 264 16.23 -13.48 22.16
C ALA A 264 17.47 -14.32 22.52
N MET A 265 18.01 -15.06 21.52
CA MET A 265 19.23 -15.84 21.74
C MET A 265 20.45 -14.94 21.99
N MET A 266 20.61 -13.86 21.22
CA MET A 266 21.71 -12.90 21.43
C MET A 266 21.61 -12.18 22.77
N ASP A 267 20.41 -11.80 23.19
CA ASP A 267 20.18 -11.17 24.51
C ASP A 267 20.54 -12.13 25.63
N PHE A 268 20.12 -13.39 25.53
CA PHE A 268 20.49 -14.44 26.50
C PHE A 268 22.02 -14.65 26.62
N MET A 269 22.71 -14.73 25.48
CA MET A 269 24.19 -14.89 25.47
C MET A 269 24.87 -13.68 26.10
N ARG A 270 24.37 -12.47 25.81
CA ARG A 270 24.93 -11.23 26.40
C ARG A 270 24.75 -11.19 27.92
N ASP A 271 23.60 -11.66 28.41
CA ASP A 271 23.33 -11.68 29.87
C ASP A 271 24.22 -12.72 30.59
N ILE A 272 24.45 -13.89 29.99
CA ILE A 272 25.43 -14.85 30.52
C ILE A 272 26.83 -14.26 30.57
N SER A 273 27.26 -13.56 29.50
CA SER A 273 28.61 -12.96 29.45
C SER A 273 28.82 -11.81 30.44
N LYS A 274 27.75 -11.19 30.93
CA LYS A 274 27.81 -10.16 31.98
C LYS A 274 27.82 -10.76 33.40
N ALA A 275 27.32 -12.00 33.53
CA ALA A 275 27.26 -12.71 34.83
C ALA A 275 28.49 -13.54 35.13
N ALA A 276 29.37 -13.76 34.12
CA ALA A 276 30.69 -14.42 34.25
C ALA A 276 31.80 -13.41 34.42
#